data_c21c60c112e67057b8b132250165cb84
#
_entry.id   c21c60c112e67057b8b132250165cb84
#
_cell.length_a   1.000
_cell.length_b   1.000
_cell.length_c   1.000
_cell.angle_alpha   90.00
_cell.angle_beta   90.00
_cell.angle_gamma   90.00
#
_symmetry.space_group_name_H-M   'P 1'
#
loop_
_entity.id
_entity.type
_entity.pdbx_description
1 polymer ?
#
loop_
_entity_poly.entity_id
_entity_poly.type
_entity_poly.pdbx_seq_one_letter_code
_entity_poly.pdbx_strand_id
1 'polypeptide(L)'
;IPPSQVADYLALVRDSSDNVPGARGVGPKTAVKLLGQYPDIEQLIENADSLKPPRASKSLTENADMVRLSKRLVTIMTDLEIELDLEALRVQEPNNAALRDLFVELEFRRLSDHFALAAQPPGDGTQGQASVEIEERATDYAIIDSVADVELLVADLRAAGSFSIAAESSHEDPLRGELVGLALSVESGMARYLPFAHKQPFALTFEGEGSIETRILPGLGDPKLEALKDLLEDPSVGKFGHDLKQVALVLSSAAVTLAGLEVDAMIASYVLDPGKRGHDIKTLSMETFSHKPLDRS
;
A
#
# COMPACT_ATOMS: atom_id res chain seq x y z
N ILE A 1 45.08 -14.50 -12.55
CA ILE A 1 45.05 -15.89 -12.11
C ILE A 1 44.15 -16.71 -13.01
N PRO A 2 44.48 -17.97 -13.30
CA PRO A 2 43.62 -18.86 -14.08
C PRO A 2 42.41 -19.31 -13.25
N PRO A 3 41.32 -19.79 -13.93
CA PRO A 3 40.10 -20.26 -13.23
C PRO A 3 40.36 -21.33 -12.17
N SER A 4 41.35 -22.20 -12.38
CA SER A 4 41.74 -23.24 -11.41
C SER A 4 42.28 -22.71 -10.08
N GLN A 5 42.76 -21.48 -10.02
CA GLN A 5 43.28 -20.83 -8.83
C GLN A 5 42.28 -19.87 -8.13
N VAL A 6 41.08 -19.79 -8.63
CA VAL A 6 40.10 -18.84 -8.04
C VAL A 6 39.74 -19.22 -6.60
N ALA A 7 39.57 -20.51 -6.31
CA ALA A 7 39.33 -20.97 -4.95
C ALA A 7 40.52 -20.67 -4.01
N ASP A 8 41.73 -20.85 -4.49
CA ASP A 8 42.95 -20.51 -3.74
C ASP A 8 43.08 -19.00 -3.50
N TYR A 9 42.74 -18.20 -4.50
CA TYR A 9 42.67 -16.75 -4.36
C TYR A 9 41.67 -16.30 -3.30
N LEU A 10 40.44 -16.81 -3.35
CA LEU A 10 39.41 -16.51 -2.37
C LEU A 10 39.75 -17.01 -0.97
N ALA A 11 40.47 -18.12 -0.87
CA ALA A 11 40.99 -18.64 0.40
C ALA A 11 42.06 -17.75 1.05
N LEU A 12 42.79 -16.98 0.25
CA LEU A 12 43.80 -16.02 0.73
C LEU A 12 43.21 -14.67 1.08
N VAL A 13 42.24 -14.20 0.26
CA VAL A 13 41.62 -12.89 0.43
C VAL A 13 40.40 -13.03 1.33
N ARG A 14 40.36 -12.23 2.40
CA ARG A 14 39.18 -12.22 3.29
C ARG A 14 37.95 -11.77 2.53
N ASP A 15 36.87 -12.55 2.62
CA ASP A 15 35.56 -12.15 2.19
C ASP A 15 34.66 -11.84 3.40
N SER A 16 34.28 -10.57 3.54
CA SER A 16 33.43 -10.12 4.65
C SER A 16 31.95 -10.40 4.40
N SER A 17 31.54 -10.60 3.14
CA SER A 17 30.15 -10.88 2.80
C SER A 17 29.75 -12.28 3.26
N ASP A 18 30.62 -13.25 3.03
CA ASP A 18 30.40 -14.66 3.36
C ASP A 18 31.12 -15.10 4.64
N ASN A 19 31.70 -14.14 5.37
CA ASN A 19 32.44 -14.37 6.60
C ASN A 19 33.61 -15.36 6.44
N VAL A 20 34.25 -15.38 5.26
CA VAL A 20 35.46 -16.19 5.02
C VAL A 20 36.66 -15.49 5.60
N PRO A 21 37.40 -16.12 6.54
CA PRO A 21 38.47 -15.44 7.30
C PRO A 21 39.69 -15.02 6.48
N GLY A 22 40.06 -15.78 5.47
CA GLY A 22 41.25 -15.53 4.64
C GLY A 22 42.56 -15.57 5.39
N ALA A 23 43.64 -15.20 4.70
CA ALA A 23 44.96 -15.03 5.29
C ALA A 23 45.17 -13.57 5.79
N ARG A 24 45.39 -13.39 7.09
CA ARG A 24 45.48 -12.05 7.69
C ARG A 24 46.66 -11.26 7.12
N GLY A 25 46.37 -10.10 6.52
CA GLY A 25 47.38 -9.24 5.90
C GLY A 25 47.73 -9.60 4.45
N VAL A 26 47.05 -10.55 3.86
CA VAL A 26 47.09 -10.87 2.42
C VAL A 26 45.92 -10.23 1.72
N GLY A 27 46.14 -9.16 0.98
CA GLY A 27 45.11 -8.51 0.15
C GLY A 27 45.16 -9.00 -1.30
N PRO A 28 44.20 -8.56 -2.16
CA PRO A 28 44.05 -9.00 -3.56
C PRO A 28 45.36 -8.95 -4.37
N LYS A 29 46.10 -7.85 -4.31
CA LYS A 29 47.37 -7.70 -5.05
C LYS A 29 48.44 -8.70 -4.59
N THR A 30 48.49 -8.96 -3.28
CA THR A 30 49.47 -9.90 -2.70
C THR A 30 49.09 -11.33 -3.05
N ALA A 31 47.80 -11.70 -2.96
CA ALA A 31 47.33 -13.03 -3.33
C ALA A 31 47.65 -13.35 -4.79
N VAL A 32 47.34 -12.43 -5.73
CA VAL A 32 47.69 -12.62 -7.16
C VAL A 32 49.18 -12.83 -7.38
N LYS A 33 50.04 -12.05 -6.66
CA LYS A 33 51.50 -12.20 -6.79
C LYS A 33 51.99 -13.54 -6.25
N LEU A 34 51.43 -14.01 -5.14
CA LEU A 34 51.77 -15.28 -4.54
C LEU A 34 51.36 -16.46 -5.42
N LEU A 35 50.09 -16.46 -5.92
CA LEU A 35 49.59 -17.48 -6.81
C LEU A 35 50.20 -17.45 -8.20
N GLY A 36 50.83 -16.36 -8.60
CA GLY A 36 51.68 -16.30 -9.81
C GLY A 36 53.05 -17.00 -9.64
N GLN A 37 53.46 -17.28 -8.40
CA GLN A 37 54.75 -17.97 -8.10
C GLN A 37 54.51 -19.44 -7.69
N TYR A 38 53.33 -19.74 -7.13
CA TYR A 38 52.99 -21.06 -6.63
C TYR A 38 51.63 -21.49 -7.22
N PRO A 39 51.44 -22.76 -7.59
CA PRO A 39 50.26 -23.24 -8.27
C PRO A 39 49.02 -23.28 -7.39
N ASP A 40 49.14 -23.44 -6.06
CA ASP A 40 48.08 -23.55 -5.10
C ASP A 40 48.48 -23.10 -3.69
N ILE A 41 47.52 -23.07 -2.75
CA ILE A 41 47.74 -22.66 -1.36
C ILE A 41 48.56 -23.67 -0.56
N GLU A 42 48.54 -24.98 -0.88
CA GLU A 42 49.32 -25.95 -0.15
C GLU A 42 50.80 -25.73 -0.37
N GLN A 43 51.24 -25.50 -1.62
CA GLN A 43 52.60 -25.13 -1.92
C GLN A 43 53.02 -23.78 -1.34
N LEU A 44 52.09 -22.83 -1.26
CA LEU A 44 52.28 -21.56 -0.56
C LEU A 44 52.55 -21.77 0.96
N ILE A 45 51.76 -22.67 1.59
CA ILE A 45 51.90 -22.98 3.02
C ILE A 45 53.24 -23.72 3.28
N GLU A 46 53.55 -24.71 2.44
CA GLU A 46 54.84 -25.46 2.55
C GLU A 46 56.08 -24.56 2.43
N ASN A 47 55.99 -23.51 1.62
CA ASN A 47 57.08 -22.58 1.41
C ASN A 47 56.91 -21.26 2.18
N ALA A 48 56.03 -21.24 3.19
CA ALA A 48 55.65 -20.01 3.89
C ALA A 48 56.81 -19.20 4.44
N ASP A 49 57.84 -19.84 4.97
CA ASP A 49 59.00 -19.19 5.56
C ASP A 49 59.84 -18.38 4.56
N SER A 50 59.78 -18.72 3.29
CA SER A 50 60.56 -18.06 2.20
C SER A 50 59.78 -16.96 1.49
N LEU A 51 58.49 -16.75 1.79
CA LEU A 51 57.61 -15.82 1.09
C LEU A 51 57.91 -14.36 1.39
N LYS A 52 57.65 -13.52 0.38
CA LYS A 52 57.64 -12.05 0.51
C LYS A 52 56.29 -11.50 0.16
N PRO A 53 55.68 -10.60 0.92
CA PRO A 53 56.25 -9.84 2.06
C PRO A 53 56.24 -10.66 3.39
N PRO A 54 57.05 -10.31 4.38
CA PRO A 54 57.17 -11.04 5.66
C PRO A 54 55.84 -11.19 6.42
N ARG A 55 54.89 -10.27 6.19
CA ARG A 55 53.51 -10.41 6.78
C ARG A 55 52.73 -11.58 6.21
N ALA A 56 52.89 -11.84 4.91
CA ALA A 56 52.23 -12.99 4.27
C ALA A 56 52.88 -14.31 4.73
N SER A 57 54.19 -14.37 4.81
CA SER A 57 54.96 -15.47 5.37
C SER A 57 54.47 -15.80 6.77
N LYS A 58 54.50 -14.85 7.71
CA LYS A 58 54.02 -15.05 9.07
C LYS A 58 52.57 -15.50 9.15
N SER A 59 51.70 -14.89 8.34
CA SER A 59 50.26 -15.22 8.34
C SER A 59 50.02 -16.67 7.87
N LEU A 60 50.68 -17.12 6.84
CA LEU A 60 50.56 -18.46 6.30
C LEU A 60 51.16 -19.52 7.23
N THR A 61 52.29 -19.20 7.90
CA THR A 61 52.88 -20.09 8.90
C THR A 61 52.02 -20.23 10.16
N GLU A 62 51.48 -19.11 10.68
CA GLU A 62 50.72 -19.13 11.94
C GLU A 62 49.26 -19.58 11.74
N ASN A 63 48.67 -19.40 10.54
CA ASN A 63 47.24 -19.63 10.30
C ASN A 63 46.97 -20.55 9.10
N ALA A 64 47.86 -21.52 8.83
CA ALA A 64 47.71 -22.48 7.73
C ALA A 64 46.34 -23.18 7.73
N ASP A 65 45.87 -23.65 8.87
CA ASP A 65 44.62 -24.34 9.01
C ASP A 65 43.41 -23.43 8.70
N MET A 66 43.50 -22.14 9.06
CA MET A 66 42.49 -21.17 8.74
C MET A 66 42.39 -20.91 7.22
N VAL A 67 43.52 -20.89 6.52
CA VAL A 67 43.55 -20.75 5.06
C VAL A 67 42.96 -21.99 4.37
N ARG A 68 43.28 -23.19 4.89
CA ARG A 68 42.68 -24.44 4.40
C ARG A 68 41.19 -24.47 4.64
N LEU A 69 40.72 -24.04 5.82
CA LEU A 69 39.28 -23.89 6.11
C LEU A 69 38.65 -22.90 5.13
N SER A 70 39.28 -21.76 4.89
CA SER A 70 38.80 -20.77 3.91
C SER A 70 38.69 -21.38 2.53
N LYS A 71 39.64 -22.15 2.04
CA LYS A 71 39.56 -22.86 0.77
C LYS A 71 38.39 -23.83 0.72
N ARG A 72 38.20 -24.59 1.77
CA ARG A 72 37.07 -25.51 1.88
C ARG A 72 35.73 -24.80 1.83
N LEU A 73 35.61 -23.64 2.50
CA LEU A 73 34.37 -22.84 2.52
C LEU A 73 34.02 -22.22 1.16
N VAL A 74 35.04 -21.78 0.39
CA VAL A 74 34.84 -21.16 -0.91
C VAL A 74 34.79 -22.15 -2.07
N THR A 75 35.08 -23.44 -1.83
CA THR A 75 35.01 -24.46 -2.87
C THR A 75 33.60 -24.98 -3.01
N ILE A 76 33.04 -24.85 -4.19
CA ILE A 76 31.69 -25.34 -4.50
C ILE A 76 31.69 -26.87 -4.44
N MET A 77 30.72 -27.42 -3.71
CA MET A 77 30.47 -28.86 -3.67
C MET A 77 29.76 -29.27 -4.97
N THR A 78 30.34 -30.20 -5.70
CA THR A 78 29.80 -30.66 -7.01
C THR A 78 29.28 -32.10 -6.96
N ASP A 79 29.34 -32.72 -5.81
CA ASP A 79 29.01 -34.13 -5.54
C ASP A 79 27.76 -34.30 -4.65
N LEU A 80 26.93 -33.26 -4.58
CA LEU A 80 25.65 -33.33 -3.86
C LEU A 80 24.68 -34.27 -4.61
N GLU A 81 24.05 -35.17 -3.88
CA GLU A 81 22.98 -36.03 -4.37
C GLU A 81 21.70 -35.20 -4.50
N ILE A 82 21.53 -34.55 -5.66
CA ILE A 82 20.34 -33.78 -5.99
C ILE A 82 19.61 -34.47 -7.14
N GLU A 83 18.37 -34.89 -6.90
CA GLU A 83 17.48 -35.34 -7.96
C GLU A 83 16.97 -34.12 -8.74
N LEU A 84 17.41 -34.00 -9.99
CA LEU A 84 16.96 -32.93 -10.86
C LEU A 84 15.71 -33.37 -11.64
N ASP A 85 14.55 -32.94 -11.19
CA ASP A 85 13.28 -33.11 -11.92
C ASP A 85 13.00 -31.86 -12.74
N LEU A 86 13.30 -31.92 -14.04
CA LEU A 86 13.10 -30.80 -14.97
C LEU A 86 11.61 -30.49 -15.20
N GLU A 87 10.72 -31.47 -15.05
CA GLU A 87 9.27 -31.24 -15.19
C GLU A 87 8.71 -30.48 -13.99
N ALA A 88 9.15 -30.81 -12.79
CA ALA A 88 8.78 -30.07 -11.56
C ALA A 88 9.30 -28.62 -11.56
N LEU A 89 10.39 -28.35 -12.30
CA LEU A 89 10.98 -27.01 -12.42
C LEU A 89 10.31 -26.14 -13.50
N ARG A 90 9.36 -26.66 -14.25
CA ARG A 90 8.62 -25.85 -15.21
C ARG A 90 7.81 -24.76 -14.48
N VAL A 91 7.90 -23.55 -14.99
CA VAL A 91 7.07 -22.45 -14.53
C VAL A 91 5.60 -22.79 -14.80
N GLN A 92 4.82 -22.87 -13.74
CA GLN A 92 3.38 -23.12 -13.81
C GLN A 92 2.63 -21.79 -13.69
N GLU A 93 1.39 -21.79 -14.15
CA GLU A 93 0.50 -20.64 -13.93
C GLU A 93 0.36 -20.37 -12.42
N PRO A 94 0.58 -19.13 -11.97
CA PRO A 94 0.50 -18.80 -10.56
C PRO A 94 -0.94 -18.93 -10.05
N ASN A 95 -1.11 -19.41 -8.84
CA ASN A 95 -2.40 -19.34 -8.16
C ASN A 95 -2.62 -17.90 -7.66
N ASN A 96 -3.21 -17.06 -8.53
CA ASN A 96 -3.38 -15.64 -8.26
C ASN A 96 -4.25 -15.35 -7.03
N ALA A 97 -5.25 -16.20 -6.74
CA ALA A 97 -6.08 -16.05 -5.56
C ALA A 97 -5.30 -16.29 -4.26
N ALA A 98 -4.54 -17.38 -4.19
CA ALA A 98 -3.71 -17.68 -3.02
C ALA A 98 -2.58 -16.65 -2.83
N LEU A 99 -2.01 -16.14 -3.94
CA LEU A 99 -0.99 -15.09 -3.87
C LEU A 99 -1.57 -13.77 -3.37
N ARG A 100 -2.77 -13.39 -3.84
CA ARG A 100 -3.47 -12.21 -3.33
C ARG A 100 -3.69 -12.32 -1.82
N ASP A 101 -4.23 -13.44 -1.36
CA ASP A 101 -4.54 -13.65 0.06
C ASP A 101 -3.27 -13.60 0.93
N LEU A 102 -2.18 -14.23 0.48
CA LEU A 102 -0.88 -14.16 1.14
C LEU A 102 -0.33 -12.73 1.17
N PHE A 103 -0.44 -11.97 0.08
CA PHE A 103 0.05 -10.59 0.05
C PHE A 103 -0.83 -9.62 0.86
N VAL A 104 -2.11 -9.92 1.04
CA VAL A 104 -2.96 -9.21 2.01
C VAL A 104 -2.49 -9.48 3.44
N GLU A 105 -2.25 -10.75 3.80
CA GLU A 105 -1.73 -11.14 5.12
C GLU A 105 -0.37 -10.50 5.42
N LEU A 106 0.51 -10.44 4.42
CA LEU A 106 1.85 -9.83 4.54
C LEU A 106 1.85 -8.30 4.36
N GLU A 107 0.70 -7.68 4.16
CA GLU A 107 0.53 -6.23 3.92
C GLU A 107 1.29 -5.69 2.70
N PHE A 108 1.55 -6.52 1.69
CA PHE A 108 2.20 -6.14 0.44
C PHE A 108 1.20 -5.56 -0.56
N ARG A 109 0.70 -4.37 -0.28
CA ARG A 109 -0.40 -3.70 -1.01
C ARG A 109 -0.24 -3.70 -2.53
N ARG A 110 0.92 -3.32 -3.06
CA ARG A 110 1.15 -3.28 -4.52
C ARG A 110 1.08 -4.66 -5.17
N LEU A 111 1.49 -5.71 -4.46
CA LEU A 111 1.41 -7.07 -4.96
C LEU A 111 -0.01 -7.62 -4.82
N SER A 112 -0.71 -7.35 -3.73
CA SER A 112 -2.12 -7.74 -3.58
C SER A 112 -3.00 -7.13 -4.67
N ASP A 113 -2.81 -5.85 -5.02
CA ASP A 113 -3.52 -5.19 -6.12
C ASP A 113 -3.20 -5.83 -7.48
N HIS A 114 -1.92 -6.14 -7.74
CA HIS A 114 -1.50 -6.77 -8.99
C HIS A 114 -2.14 -8.14 -9.19
N PHE A 115 -2.13 -8.99 -8.16
CA PHE A 115 -2.70 -10.33 -8.23
C PHE A 115 -4.24 -10.35 -8.10
N ALA A 116 -4.86 -9.33 -7.53
CA ALA A 116 -6.31 -9.16 -7.56
C ALA A 116 -6.84 -8.95 -8.99
N LEU A 117 -6.10 -8.19 -9.81
CA LEU A 117 -6.43 -8.01 -11.23
C LEU A 117 -6.20 -9.29 -12.05
N ALA A 118 -5.15 -10.06 -11.75
CA ALA A 118 -4.80 -11.28 -12.46
C ALA A 118 -5.66 -12.50 -12.06
N ALA A 119 -6.38 -12.44 -10.96
CA ALA A 119 -7.28 -13.50 -10.49
C ALA A 119 -8.64 -13.54 -11.23
N GLN A 120 -8.89 -12.60 -12.14
CA GLN A 120 -10.12 -12.58 -12.95
C GLN A 120 -10.02 -13.61 -14.08
N PRO A 121 -11.06 -14.45 -14.33
CA PRO A 121 -11.08 -15.32 -15.48
C PRO A 121 -11.09 -14.49 -16.79
N PRO A 122 -10.43 -14.95 -17.86
CA PRO A 122 -10.46 -14.27 -19.15
C PRO A 122 -11.89 -14.36 -19.73
N GLY A 123 -12.67 -13.31 -19.52
CA GLY A 123 -14.04 -13.15 -20.01
C GLY A 123 -14.14 -11.84 -20.77
N ASP A 124 -14.59 -11.98 -21.99
CA ASP A 124 -15.02 -11.03 -23.01
C ASP A 124 -15.13 -9.56 -22.58
N GLY A 125 -14.41 -8.71 -23.29
CA GLY A 125 -14.16 -7.26 -23.20
C GLY A 125 -15.18 -6.33 -22.62
N THR A 126 -15.50 -6.45 -21.35
CA THR A 126 -16.13 -5.39 -20.57
C THR A 126 -15.30 -5.22 -19.29
N GLN A 127 -14.91 -4.00 -18.97
CA GLN A 127 -14.11 -3.64 -17.79
C GLN A 127 -14.72 -4.28 -16.54
N GLY A 128 -14.18 -5.47 -16.18
CA GLY A 128 -14.65 -6.23 -15.03
C GLY A 128 -14.01 -5.68 -13.75
N GLN A 129 -14.82 -5.01 -12.94
CA GLN A 129 -14.52 -4.83 -11.53
C GLN A 129 -14.37 -6.22 -10.90
N ALA A 130 -13.27 -6.44 -10.15
CA ALA A 130 -13.13 -7.64 -9.33
C ALA A 130 -14.29 -7.69 -8.34
N SER A 131 -15.27 -8.51 -8.64
CA SER A 131 -16.28 -8.88 -7.66
C SER A 131 -15.63 -9.85 -6.66
N VAL A 132 -15.05 -9.34 -5.56
CA VAL A 132 -15.36 -9.96 -4.28
C VAL A 132 -16.87 -10.21 -4.35
N GLU A 133 -17.36 -11.41 -4.07
CA GLU A 133 -18.77 -11.59 -3.78
C GLU A 133 -19.12 -10.65 -2.61
N ILE A 134 -19.25 -9.38 -2.95
CA ILE A 134 -20.09 -8.49 -2.20
C ILE A 134 -21.44 -9.12 -2.46
N GLU A 135 -22.04 -9.79 -1.44
CA GLU A 135 -23.49 -9.88 -1.41
C GLU A 135 -23.97 -8.58 -2.01
N GLU A 136 -24.67 -8.62 -3.13
CA GLU A 136 -25.30 -7.45 -3.73
C GLU A 136 -26.25 -6.92 -2.66
N ARG A 137 -25.72 -6.17 -1.72
CA ARG A 137 -26.54 -5.40 -0.79
C ARG A 137 -27.22 -4.39 -1.69
N ALA A 138 -28.53 -4.50 -1.77
CA ALA A 138 -29.33 -3.52 -2.46
C ALA A 138 -28.90 -2.14 -1.97
N THR A 139 -28.29 -1.35 -2.86
CA THR A 139 -27.83 0.01 -2.55
C THR A 139 -28.98 0.96 -2.82
N ASP A 140 -29.28 1.81 -1.84
CA ASP A 140 -30.25 2.90 -1.95
C ASP A 140 -29.53 4.24 -1.93
N TYR A 141 -29.04 4.64 -3.11
CA TYR A 141 -28.36 5.92 -3.29
C TYR A 141 -29.25 6.89 -4.04
N ALA A 142 -29.50 8.06 -3.48
CA ALA A 142 -30.32 9.08 -4.10
C ALA A 142 -29.69 10.48 -4.00
N ILE A 143 -29.95 11.29 -5.03
CA ILE A 143 -29.62 12.72 -5.06
C ILE A 143 -30.85 13.46 -4.51
N ILE A 144 -30.62 14.34 -3.54
CA ILE A 144 -31.64 15.21 -2.93
C ILE A 144 -31.40 16.63 -3.46
N ASP A 145 -32.11 17.04 -4.47
CA ASP A 145 -31.93 18.28 -5.20
C ASP A 145 -33.10 19.26 -5.06
N SER A 146 -34.07 18.94 -4.20
CA SER A 146 -35.19 19.84 -3.87
C SER A 146 -35.24 20.17 -2.38
N VAL A 147 -35.67 21.38 -2.03
CA VAL A 147 -35.81 21.82 -0.63
C VAL A 147 -36.84 20.97 0.11
N ALA A 148 -37.94 20.55 -0.53
CA ALA A 148 -38.95 19.70 0.08
C ALA A 148 -38.40 18.33 0.47
N ASP A 149 -37.57 17.72 -0.36
CA ASP A 149 -36.93 16.44 -0.04
C ASP A 149 -35.84 16.60 1.04
N VAL A 150 -35.17 17.75 1.12
CA VAL A 150 -34.26 18.06 2.24
C VAL A 150 -35.00 18.10 3.58
N GLU A 151 -36.21 18.69 3.63
CA GLU A 151 -37.00 18.72 4.86
C GLU A 151 -37.39 17.30 5.32
N LEU A 152 -37.75 16.42 4.37
CA LEU A 152 -38.06 15.02 4.69
C LEU A 152 -36.81 14.29 5.18
N LEU A 153 -35.67 14.48 4.49
CA LEU A 153 -34.40 13.89 4.92
C LEU A 153 -34.00 14.35 6.33
N VAL A 154 -34.15 15.63 6.65
CA VAL A 154 -33.86 16.17 7.99
C VAL A 154 -34.72 15.48 9.07
N ALA A 155 -36.00 15.22 8.78
CA ALA A 155 -36.86 14.50 9.70
C ALA A 155 -36.41 13.07 9.94
N ASP A 156 -36.01 12.35 8.88
CA ASP A 156 -35.48 10.99 8.96
C ASP A 156 -34.15 10.94 9.74
N LEU A 157 -33.22 11.87 9.47
CA LEU A 157 -31.94 11.95 10.17
C LEU A 157 -32.12 12.26 11.67
N ARG A 158 -33.08 13.14 12.03
CA ARG A 158 -33.42 13.40 13.45
C ARG A 158 -34.05 12.18 14.13
N ALA A 159 -34.91 11.46 13.41
CA ALA A 159 -35.52 10.26 13.94
C ALA A 159 -34.50 9.13 14.18
N ALA A 160 -33.46 9.04 13.32
CA ALA A 160 -32.37 8.10 13.48
C ALA A 160 -31.44 8.45 14.68
N GLY A 161 -31.39 9.72 15.09
CA GLY A 161 -30.59 10.20 16.21
C GLY A 161 -29.10 10.32 15.94
N SER A 162 -28.59 9.67 14.87
CA SER A 162 -27.20 9.78 14.42
C SER A 162 -27.09 9.42 12.94
N PHE A 163 -26.05 9.96 12.26
CA PHE A 163 -25.79 9.69 10.85
C PHE A 163 -24.32 9.90 10.48
N SER A 164 -23.91 9.27 9.39
CA SER A 164 -22.59 9.52 8.80
C SER A 164 -22.65 10.73 7.87
N ILE A 165 -21.55 11.53 7.88
CA ILE A 165 -21.42 12.74 7.06
C ILE A 165 -20.08 12.76 6.35
N ALA A 166 -20.11 13.16 5.06
CA ALA A 166 -18.95 13.52 4.26
C ALA A 166 -19.23 14.79 3.46
N ALA A 167 -18.26 15.68 3.34
CA ALA A 167 -18.36 16.92 2.59
C ALA A 167 -17.38 16.90 1.42
N GLU A 168 -17.85 17.38 0.27
CA GLU A 168 -17.03 17.63 -0.92
C GLU A 168 -16.73 19.11 -1.04
N SER A 169 -15.46 19.45 -1.25
CA SER A 169 -14.97 20.81 -1.41
C SER A 169 -14.47 21.06 -2.85
N SER A 170 -14.65 22.26 -3.35
CA SER A 170 -14.12 22.67 -4.66
C SER A 170 -12.59 22.79 -4.72
N HIS A 171 -11.92 22.67 -3.58
CA HIS A 171 -10.47 22.78 -3.46
C HIS A 171 -9.93 21.81 -2.41
N GLU A 172 -8.71 21.30 -2.59
CA GLU A 172 -8.05 20.39 -1.64
C GLU A 172 -7.84 21.03 -0.26
N ASP A 173 -7.51 22.34 -0.23
CA ASP A 173 -7.48 23.12 1.01
C ASP A 173 -8.90 23.55 1.39
N PRO A 174 -9.50 23.00 2.46
CA PRO A 174 -10.87 23.29 2.86
C PRO A 174 -11.13 24.74 3.23
N LEU A 175 -10.10 25.52 3.56
CA LEU A 175 -10.21 26.96 3.84
C LEU A 175 -10.31 27.82 2.57
N ARG A 176 -10.00 27.25 1.41
CA ARG A 176 -10.07 27.93 0.09
C ARG A 176 -11.20 27.41 -0.76
N GLY A 177 -11.78 26.29 -0.38
CA GLY A 177 -12.84 25.65 -1.13
C GLY A 177 -14.23 26.12 -0.70
N GLU A 178 -15.17 25.99 -1.62
CA GLU A 178 -16.60 26.10 -1.36
C GLU A 178 -17.18 24.71 -1.19
N LEU A 179 -18.27 24.59 -0.43
CA LEU A 179 -19.01 23.34 -0.30
C LEU A 179 -19.65 22.97 -1.65
N VAL A 180 -19.22 21.87 -2.23
CA VAL A 180 -19.76 21.32 -3.49
C VAL A 180 -20.93 20.39 -3.24
N GLY A 181 -20.84 19.55 -2.22
CA GLY A 181 -21.91 18.64 -1.84
C GLY A 181 -21.72 18.02 -0.47
N LEU A 182 -22.82 17.49 0.06
CA LEU A 182 -22.85 16.68 1.29
C LEU A 182 -23.38 15.28 0.99
N ALA A 183 -22.72 14.27 1.50
CA ALA A 183 -23.24 12.90 1.56
C ALA A 183 -23.62 12.55 3.00
N LEU A 184 -24.85 12.06 3.18
CA LEU A 184 -25.43 11.69 4.48
C LEU A 184 -25.96 10.26 4.43
N SER A 185 -25.76 9.49 5.51
CA SER A 185 -26.19 8.10 5.57
C SER A 185 -26.52 7.71 7.01
N VAL A 186 -27.62 6.97 7.19
CA VAL A 186 -28.04 6.41 8.48
C VAL A 186 -27.70 4.93 8.61
N GLU A 187 -27.48 4.24 7.50
CA GLU A 187 -27.17 2.80 7.49
C GLU A 187 -26.27 2.39 6.30
N SER A 188 -25.65 1.22 6.42
CA SER A 188 -24.81 0.67 5.37
C SER A 188 -25.64 0.35 4.11
N GLY A 189 -25.14 0.75 2.93
CA GLY A 189 -25.81 0.57 1.64
C GLY A 189 -26.80 1.69 1.28
N MET A 190 -27.04 2.66 2.16
CA MET A 190 -27.91 3.82 1.92
C MET A 190 -27.06 5.11 1.95
N ALA A 191 -27.29 6.00 1.01
CA ALA A 191 -26.70 7.34 1.04
C ALA A 191 -27.61 8.36 0.32
N ARG A 192 -27.57 9.59 0.83
CA ARG A 192 -28.28 10.75 0.26
C ARG A 192 -27.23 11.82 -0.05
N TYR A 193 -27.16 12.24 -1.30
CA TYR A 193 -26.23 13.28 -1.74
C TYR A 193 -26.95 14.58 -2.04
N LEU A 194 -26.48 15.66 -1.45
CA LEU A 194 -27.02 17.01 -1.58
C LEU A 194 -26.07 17.88 -2.39
N PRO A 195 -26.39 18.25 -3.64
CA PRO A 195 -25.55 19.08 -4.50
C PRO A 195 -25.71 20.57 -4.20
N PHE A 196 -24.60 21.32 -3.98
CA PHE A 196 -24.62 22.76 -3.69
C PHE A 196 -23.96 23.62 -4.77
N ALA A 197 -22.74 23.35 -5.15
CA ALA A 197 -21.94 24.20 -6.05
C ALA A 197 -21.35 23.41 -7.22
N HIS A 198 -22.08 22.46 -7.74
CA HIS A 198 -21.67 21.76 -8.95
C HIS A 198 -21.67 22.71 -10.15
N LYS A 199 -20.52 22.84 -10.81
CA LYS A 199 -20.50 23.42 -12.15
C LYS A 199 -21.28 22.46 -13.04
N GLN A 200 -22.24 22.97 -13.82
CA GLN A 200 -23.04 22.12 -14.72
C GLN A 200 -22.09 21.19 -15.49
N PRO A 201 -22.34 19.88 -15.49
CA PRO A 201 -21.52 18.97 -16.28
C PRO A 201 -21.61 19.44 -17.72
N PHE A 202 -20.46 19.54 -18.36
CA PHE A 202 -20.39 19.67 -19.81
C PHE A 202 -21.27 18.55 -20.38
N ALA A 203 -22.38 18.90 -21.02
CA ALA A 203 -23.30 17.92 -21.57
C ALA A 203 -22.55 17.14 -22.64
N LEU A 204 -22.02 15.99 -22.31
CA LEU A 204 -21.72 14.95 -23.28
C LEU A 204 -23.07 14.41 -23.72
N THR A 205 -23.65 15.06 -24.74
CA THR A 205 -24.80 14.53 -25.46
C THR A 205 -24.36 13.28 -26.20
N PHE A 206 -24.51 12.12 -25.58
CA PHE A 206 -24.68 10.88 -26.34
C PHE A 206 -26.08 10.91 -26.93
N GLU A 207 -26.15 10.85 -28.25
CA GLU A 207 -27.43 10.77 -28.96
C GLU A 207 -28.22 9.58 -28.43
N GLY A 208 -29.28 9.83 -27.66
CA GLY A 208 -30.25 8.82 -27.25
C GLY A 208 -30.69 8.76 -25.79
N GLU A 209 -30.01 9.40 -24.86
CA GLU A 209 -30.44 9.43 -23.45
C GLU A 209 -30.66 10.89 -23.01
N GLY A 210 -31.83 11.14 -22.39
CA GLY A 210 -32.21 12.47 -21.95
C GLY A 210 -31.21 13.04 -20.95
N SER A 211 -30.86 14.31 -21.13
CA SER A 211 -30.03 15.06 -20.18
C SER A 211 -30.67 15.04 -18.81
N ILE A 212 -30.02 14.44 -17.82
CA ILE A 212 -30.40 14.58 -16.41
C ILE A 212 -29.98 16.01 -16.03
N GLU A 213 -30.92 16.95 -15.98
CA GLU A 213 -30.71 18.25 -15.37
C GLU A 213 -30.54 18.06 -13.87
N THR A 214 -29.33 18.00 -13.40
CA THR A 214 -29.06 18.01 -11.96
C THR A 214 -29.38 19.41 -11.42
N ARG A 215 -30.44 19.49 -10.63
CA ARG A 215 -30.77 20.70 -9.89
C ARG A 215 -29.75 20.87 -8.76
N ILE A 216 -29.44 22.12 -8.44
CA ILE A 216 -28.49 22.48 -7.38
C ILE A 216 -29.30 23.11 -6.25
N LEU A 217 -29.05 22.68 -5.02
CA LEU A 217 -29.64 23.28 -3.84
C LEU A 217 -29.11 24.70 -3.61
N PRO A 218 -29.89 25.60 -2.97
CA PRO A 218 -29.37 26.86 -2.50
C PRO A 218 -28.25 26.63 -1.48
N GLY A 219 -27.36 27.63 -1.27
CA GLY A 219 -26.28 27.51 -0.28
C GLY A 219 -26.84 27.25 1.12
N LEU A 220 -26.07 26.59 1.99
CA LEU A 220 -26.49 26.26 3.38
C LEU A 220 -26.88 27.46 4.24
N GLY A 221 -26.46 28.68 3.88
CA GLY A 221 -26.89 29.90 4.53
C GLY A 221 -28.28 30.42 4.06
N ASP A 222 -28.91 29.78 3.07
CA ASP A 222 -30.25 30.18 2.62
C ASP A 222 -31.30 29.79 3.67
N PRO A 223 -32.25 30.68 4.06
CA PRO A 223 -33.31 30.38 5.01
C PRO A 223 -34.13 29.13 4.68
N LYS A 224 -34.21 28.73 3.42
CA LYS A 224 -34.91 27.51 2.99
C LYS A 224 -34.23 26.23 3.49
N LEU A 225 -32.97 26.30 3.87
CA LEU A 225 -32.21 25.17 4.41
C LEU A 225 -31.91 25.29 5.92
N GLU A 226 -32.59 26.20 6.62
CA GLU A 226 -32.41 26.43 8.07
C GLU A 226 -32.56 25.12 8.86
N ALA A 227 -33.54 24.28 8.54
CA ALA A 227 -33.75 23.00 9.21
C ALA A 227 -32.53 22.04 9.07
N LEU A 228 -31.89 22.04 7.89
CA LEU A 228 -30.66 21.25 7.68
C LEU A 228 -29.50 21.87 8.44
N LYS A 229 -29.36 23.18 8.45
CA LYS A 229 -28.33 23.87 9.23
C LYS A 229 -28.49 23.56 10.70
N ASP A 230 -29.69 23.71 11.26
CA ASP A 230 -30.01 23.42 12.66
C ASP A 230 -29.69 21.95 13.03
N LEU A 231 -29.92 20.99 12.12
CA LEU A 231 -29.56 19.60 12.30
C LEU A 231 -28.03 19.41 12.39
N LEU A 232 -27.28 20.07 11.52
CA LEU A 232 -25.82 19.97 11.50
C LEU A 232 -25.19 20.61 12.74
N GLU A 233 -25.80 21.66 13.28
CA GLU A 233 -25.36 22.40 14.48
C GLU A 233 -25.91 21.80 15.79
N ASP A 234 -26.82 20.83 15.72
CA ASP A 234 -27.44 20.20 16.90
C ASP A 234 -26.46 19.21 17.56
N PRO A 235 -26.00 19.49 18.81
CA PRO A 235 -25.09 18.60 19.51
C PRO A 235 -25.77 17.31 20.03
N SER A 236 -27.08 17.22 20.04
CA SER A 236 -27.82 16.05 20.51
C SER A 236 -27.96 14.96 19.44
N VAL A 237 -27.67 15.29 18.17
CA VAL A 237 -27.70 14.35 17.04
C VAL A 237 -26.28 13.93 16.72
N GLY A 238 -25.96 12.63 16.80
CA GLY A 238 -24.60 12.10 16.61
C GLY A 238 -24.13 12.18 15.15
N LYS A 239 -22.90 12.61 14.93
CA LYS A 239 -22.27 12.61 13.61
C LYS A 239 -21.02 11.71 13.61
N PHE A 240 -20.99 10.82 12.62
CA PHE A 240 -19.85 9.94 12.34
C PHE A 240 -19.23 10.33 11.00
N GLY A 241 -17.95 10.05 10.82
CA GLY A 241 -17.33 10.30 9.53
C GLY A 241 -15.86 9.88 9.47
N HIS A 242 -15.24 10.33 8.42
CA HIS A 242 -13.80 10.20 8.22
C HIS A 242 -13.22 11.58 7.94
N ASP A 243 -12.20 11.99 8.69
CA ASP A 243 -11.67 13.35 8.67
C ASP A 243 -12.75 14.43 8.92
N LEU A 244 -13.47 14.28 10.02
CA LEU A 244 -14.51 15.23 10.43
C LEU A 244 -13.99 16.64 10.65
N LYS A 245 -12.70 16.82 10.88
CA LYS A 245 -12.05 18.12 10.90
C LYS A 245 -12.16 18.81 9.53
N GLN A 246 -11.89 18.10 8.44
CA GLN A 246 -12.05 18.64 7.09
C GLN A 246 -13.52 18.99 6.82
N VAL A 247 -14.44 18.10 7.18
CA VAL A 247 -15.89 18.37 7.06
C VAL A 247 -16.29 19.63 7.79
N ALA A 248 -15.86 19.78 9.05
CA ALA A 248 -16.16 20.97 9.86
C ALA A 248 -15.60 22.27 9.25
N LEU A 249 -14.38 22.22 8.69
CA LEU A 249 -13.77 23.38 8.03
C LEU A 249 -14.53 23.79 6.76
N VAL A 250 -14.94 22.81 5.93
CA VAL A 250 -15.75 23.07 4.72
C VAL A 250 -17.11 23.65 5.10
N LEU A 251 -17.78 23.12 6.10
CA LEU A 251 -19.06 23.64 6.59
C LEU A 251 -18.93 25.04 7.22
N SER A 252 -17.84 25.31 7.90
CA SER A 252 -17.55 26.63 8.45
C SER A 252 -17.46 27.72 7.37
N SER A 253 -16.98 27.39 6.15
CA SER A 253 -17.00 28.34 5.02
C SER A 253 -18.42 28.69 4.58
N ALA A 254 -19.39 27.83 4.83
CA ALA A 254 -20.81 28.05 4.59
C ALA A 254 -21.56 28.61 5.83
N ALA A 255 -20.84 29.11 6.84
CA ALA A 255 -21.36 29.64 8.10
C ALA A 255 -22.19 28.62 8.90
N VAL A 256 -21.78 27.35 8.88
CA VAL A 256 -22.34 26.24 9.65
C VAL A 256 -21.29 25.71 10.62
N THR A 257 -21.64 25.61 11.92
CA THR A 257 -20.78 25.03 12.95
C THR A 257 -21.20 23.59 13.23
N LEU A 258 -20.45 22.63 12.69
CA LEU A 258 -20.74 21.19 12.88
C LEU A 258 -20.60 20.82 14.37
N ALA A 259 -21.65 20.26 14.96
CA ALA A 259 -21.67 19.81 16.34
C ALA A 259 -22.14 18.35 16.46
N GLY A 260 -22.04 17.76 17.66
CA GLY A 260 -22.44 16.36 17.91
C GLY A 260 -21.49 15.34 17.26
N LEU A 261 -20.17 15.64 17.17
CA LEU A 261 -19.18 14.73 16.64
C LEU A 261 -18.96 13.56 17.62
N GLU A 262 -19.20 12.33 17.18
CA GLU A 262 -19.04 11.15 18.02
C GLU A 262 -17.81 10.33 17.64
N VAL A 263 -17.68 9.96 16.35
CA VAL A 263 -16.56 9.14 15.90
C VAL A 263 -16.00 9.65 14.58
N ASP A 264 -14.70 9.88 14.57
CA ASP A 264 -13.90 10.09 13.36
C ASP A 264 -13.07 8.83 13.08
N ALA A 265 -13.35 8.14 12.00
CA ALA A 265 -12.67 6.88 11.66
C ALA A 265 -11.17 7.07 11.39
N MET A 266 -10.74 8.24 10.90
CA MET A 266 -9.32 8.54 10.72
C MET A 266 -8.62 8.66 12.07
N ILE A 267 -9.20 9.41 13.00
CA ILE A 267 -8.67 9.58 14.37
C ILE A 267 -8.67 8.25 15.12
N ALA A 268 -9.76 7.48 15.02
CA ALA A 268 -9.87 6.16 15.65
C ALA A 268 -8.76 5.22 15.15
N SER A 269 -8.53 5.16 13.85
CA SER A 269 -7.46 4.37 13.26
C SER A 269 -6.08 4.82 13.76
N TYR A 270 -5.83 6.12 13.84
CA TYR A 270 -4.57 6.65 14.35
C TYR A 270 -4.33 6.31 15.81
N VAL A 271 -5.37 6.35 16.64
CA VAL A 271 -5.26 6.01 18.07
C VAL A 271 -5.02 4.51 18.28
N LEU A 272 -5.66 3.67 17.47
CA LEU A 272 -5.52 2.22 17.55
C LEU A 272 -4.14 1.73 17.05
N ASP A 273 -3.63 2.31 15.99
CA ASP A 273 -2.33 1.97 15.41
C ASP A 273 -1.60 3.21 14.87
N PRO A 274 -0.89 3.96 15.72
CA PRO A 274 -0.17 5.17 15.31
C PRO A 274 1.05 4.88 14.43
N GLY A 275 1.51 3.65 14.36
CA GLY A 275 2.63 3.21 13.51
C GLY A 275 2.24 2.97 12.04
N LYS A 276 0.97 2.92 11.75
CA LYS A 276 0.42 2.71 10.42
C LYS A 276 0.76 3.86 9.48
N ARG A 277 1.09 3.53 8.22
CA ARG A 277 1.53 4.54 7.23
C ARG A 277 0.40 5.38 6.62
N GLY A 278 -0.83 4.92 6.69
CA GLY A 278 -1.98 5.60 6.12
C GLY A 278 -3.24 5.37 6.92
N HIS A 279 -3.99 6.44 7.14
CA HIS A 279 -5.27 6.42 7.87
C HIS A 279 -6.40 6.95 6.98
N ASP A 280 -6.17 7.03 5.64
CA ASP A 280 -7.18 7.44 4.69
C ASP A 280 -8.27 6.37 4.52
N ILE A 281 -9.45 6.81 4.06
CA ILE A 281 -10.63 5.93 3.99
C ILE A 281 -10.44 4.75 3.01
N LYS A 282 -9.66 4.92 1.94
CA LYS A 282 -9.38 3.84 0.99
C LYS A 282 -8.54 2.75 1.65
N THR A 283 -7.50 3.17 2.36
CA THR A 283 -6.64 2.28 3.13
C THR A 283 -7.45 1.51 4.18
N LEU A 284 -8.26 2.23 4.98
CA LEU A 284 -9.08 1.62 6.03
C LEU A 284 -10.13 0.66 5.48
N SER A 285 -10.82 1.04 4.39
CA SER A 285 -11.82 0.21 3.74
C SER A 285 -11.20 -1.08 3.17
N MET A 286 -10.02 -0.98 2.55
CA MET A 286 -9.32 -2.15 2.01
C MET A 286 -8.86 -3.10 3.12
N GLU A 287 -8.26 -2.58 4.18
CA GLU A 287 -7.71 -3.39 5.27
C GLU A 287 -8.80 -4.02 6.16
N THR A 288 -9.90 -3.29 6.40
CA THR A 288 -10.94 -3.76 7.32
C THR A 288 -11.99 -4.63 6.61
N PHE A 289 -12.33 -4.28 5.37
CA PHE A 289 -13.46 -4.89 4.65
C PHE A 289 -13.06 -5.52 3.32
N SER A 290 -11.77 -5.49 2.94
CA SER A 290 -11.26 -5.88 1.60
C SER A 290 -12.04 -5.17 0.47
N HIS A 291 -12.57 -3.98 0.75
CA HIS A 291 -13.36 -3.18 -0.18
C HIS A 291 -12.55 -2.02 -0.73
N LYS A 292 -12.47 -1.93 -2.06
CA LYS A 292 -11.82 -0.80 -2.75
C LYS A 292 -12.89 0.24 -3.11
N PRO A 293 -12.92 1.40 -2.45
CA PRO A 293 -13.81 2.49 -2.83
C PRO A 293 -13.50 2.99 -4.26
N LEU A 294 -14.52 3.53 -4.92
CA LEU A 294 -14.34 4.18 -6.22
C LEU A 294 -13.36 5.35 -6.10
N ASP A 295 -12.48 5.48 -7.11
CA ASP A 295 -11.61 6.64 -7.20
C ASP A 295 -12.43 7.88 -7.59
N ARG A 296 -12.10 9.01 -6.97
CA ARG A 296 -12.59 10.30 -7.42
C ARG A 296 -11.98 10.58 -8.80
N SER A 297 -12.80 10.67 -9.81
CA SER A 297 -12.39 11.01 -11.20
C SER A 297 -12.17 12.51 -11.35
#